data_cc88e2fdf9e14fbe985b14bac004bdb3
#
_entry.id   cc88e2fdf9e14fbe985b14bac004bdb3
#
_cell.length_a   1.000
_cell.length_b   1.000
_cell.length_c   1.000
_cell.angle_alpha   90.00
_cell.angle_beta   90.00
_cell.angle_gamma   90.00
#
_symmetry.space_group_name_H-M   'P 1'
#
loop_
_entity.id
_entity.type
_entity.pdbx_description
1 polymer ?
#
loop_
_entity_poly.entity_id
_entity_poly.type
_entity_poly.pdbx_seq_one_letter_code
_entity_poly.pdbx_strand_id
1 'polypeptide(L)'
;LFILYTSGSTGKPKGVVHTTGGYLTYAAHSAQLVFNLFDDDIHFCTADIGWITGHTYIVYGPLALGVTSLMFEGVPSYPDPSRFWKIVEKFKVTSFYTAPTAIRSLMRDGAGWTQKNDLSSLRVLGSVGEPINPEAWMWYHENIGKSRLPVVDTWWQTETGGILISALPFATPLKPGSATRPLPGVHARIVDADGNPTAPNEGGHLVIERPWPGMLRGVFGDPERFRQQYFERFPGRYEAGDGARVDENGYFWIMGR
;
A
#
# COMPACT_ATOMS: atom_id res chain seq x y z
N LEU A 1 8.06 1.41 19.21
CA LEU A 1 8.92 0.64 18.33
C LEU A 1 9.87 1.56 17.56
N PHE A 2 9.33 2.56 16.86
CA PHE A 2 10.12 3.55 16.15
C PHE A 2 9.39 4.91 16.03
N ILE A 3 10.16 5.92 15.66
CA ILE A 3 9.68 7.25 15.24
C ILE A 3 10.14 7.45 13.80
N LEU A 4 9.19 7.67 12.87
CA LEU A 4 9.50 7.92 11.48
C LEU A 4 9.10 9.34 11.10
N TYR A 5 10.07 10.12 10.63
CA TYR A 5 9.82 11.48 10.19
C TYR A 5 9.29 11.52 8.77
N THR A 6 8.20 12.28 8.58
CA THR A 6 7.58 12.52 7.27
C THR A 6 7.51 14.01 7.00
N SER A 7 7.40 14.39 5.72
CA SER A 7 7.10 15.77 5.32
C SER A 7 5.72 16.16 5.89
N GLY A 8 5.69 17.21 6.72
CA GLY A 8 4.43 17.78 7.19
C GLY A 8 3.80 18.68 6.14
N SER A 9 2.47 18.76 6.11
CA SER A 9 1.71 19.71 5.27
C SER A 9 2.09 21.17 5.52
N THR A 10 2.66 21.47 6.69
CA THR A 10 3.13 22.81 7.10
C THR A 10 4.61 23.06 6.83
N GLY A 11 5.28 22.19 6.06
CA GLY A 11 6.72 22.28 5.76
C GLY A 11 7.65 21.77 6.87
N LYS A 12 7.23 21.73 8.14
CA LYS A 12 8.03 21.18 9.24
C LYS A 12 7.83 19.66 9.32
N PRO A 13 8.89 18.84 9.28
CA PRO A 13 8.77 17.39 9.44
C PRO A 13 8.06 17.01 10.74
N LYS A 14 7.32 15.91 10.72
CA LYS A 14 6.63 15.36 11.90
C LYS A 14 7.12 13.94 12.16
N GLY A 15 7.44 13.64 13.42
CA GLY A 15 7.84 12.30 13.85
C GLY A 15 6.62 11.45 14.19
N VAL A 16 6.23 10.55 13.31
CA VAL A 16 5.12 9.62 13.55
C VAL A 16 5.57 8.53 14.50
N VAL A 17 4.85 8.34 15.60
CA VAL A 17 5.18 7.38 16.66
C VAL A 17 4.39 6.09 16.48
N HIS A 18 5.09 4.95 16.37
CA HIS A 18 4.49 3.61 16.38
C HIS A 18 4.97 2.78 17.57
N THR A 19 4.03 2.04 18.19
CA THR A 19 4.30 1.13 19.31
C THR A 19 4.46 -0.31 18.82
N THR A 20 5.19 -1.13 19.59
CA THR A 20 5.54 -2.49 19.19
C THR A 20 4.31 -3.37 18.96
N GLY A 21 3.45 -3.50 19.96
CA GLY A 21 2.34 -4.46 19.92
C GLY A 21 1.34 -4.19 18.80
N GLY A 22 0.78 -2.95 18.77
CA GLY A 22 -0.25 -2.61 17.79
C GLY A 22 0.28 -2.60 16.35
N TYR A 23 1.45 -2.00 16.14
CA TYR A 23 2.05 -1.92 14.82
C TYR A 23 2.45 -3.29 14.27
N LEU A 24 3.20 -4.12 15.03
CA LEU A 24 3.63 -5.43 14.56
C LEU A 24 2.44 -6.37 14.26
N THR A 25 1.45 -6.38 15.14
CA THR A 25 0.23 -7.17 14.91
C THR A 25 -0.44 -6.77 13.60
N TYR A 26 -0.57 -5.46 13.35
CA TYR A 26 -1.23 -4.97 12.14
C TYR A 26 -0.37 -5.15 10.88
N ALA A 27 0.94 -4.93 10.98
CA ALA A 27 1.88 -5.14 9.87
C ALA A 27 1.86 -6.61 9.41
N ALA A 28 1.96 -7.56 10.34
CA ALA A 28 1.89 -8.99 10.04
C ALA A 28 0.53 -9.37 9.45
N HIS A 29 -0.57 -8.95 10.09
CA HIS A 29 -1.92 -9.29 9.64
C HIS A 29 -2.22 -8.75 8.23
N SER A 30 -1.92 -7.47 7.97
CA SER A 30 -2.14 -6.87 6.66
C SER A 30 -1.24 -7.47 5.57
N ALA A 31 0.02 -7.80 5.90
CA ALA A 31 0.92 -8.49 4.98
C ALA A 31 0.38 -9.87 4.60
N GLN A 32 -0.08 -10.65 5.58
CA GLN A 32 -0.66 -11.97 5.34
C GLN A 32 -1.91 -11.89 4.47
N LEU A 33 -2.84 -10.98 4.78
CA LEU A 33 -4.11 -10.87 4.04
C LEU A 33 -3.90 -10.35 2.61
N VAL A 34 -3.14 -9.26 2.45
CA VAL A 34 -3.07 -8.53 1.16
C VAL A 34 -2.12 -9.22 0.19
N PHE A 35 -1.05 -9.83 0.66
CA PHE A 35 -0.12 -10.56 -0.21
C PHE A 35 -0.32 -12.07 -0.16
N ASN A 36 -1.28 -12.57 0.62
CA ASN A 36 -1.59 -13.99 0.78
C ASN A 36 -0.33 -14.81 1.08
N LEU A 37 0.44 -14.37 2.11
CA LEU A 37 1.75 -14.94 2.45
C LEU A 37 1.62 -16.19 3.33
N PHE A 38 2.43 -17.18 3.00
CA PHE A 38 2.64 -18.43 3.74
C PHE A 38 4.13 -18.64 4.03
N ASP A 39 4.47 -19.62 4.85
CA ASP A 39 5.83 -19.85 5.37
C ASP A 39 6.90 -20.06 4.28
N ASP A 40 6.52 -20.62 3.13
CA ASP A 40 7.40 -20.91 1.99
C ASP A 40 7.46 -19.78 0.95
N ASP A 41 6.75 -18.68 1.18
CA ASP A 41 6.75 -17.55 0.26
C ASP A 41 8.05 -16.74 0.31
N ILE A 42 8.35 -16.11 -0.83
CA ILE A 42 9.42 -15.13 -0.97
C ILE A 42 8.78 -13.81 -1.41
N HIS A 43 8.75 -12.87 -0.49
CA HIS A 43 8.18 -11.54 -0.70
C HIS A 43 9.25 -10.55 -1.17
N PHE A 44 9.01 -9.87 -2.28
CA PHE A 44 9.89 -8.84 -2.80
C PHE A 44 9.15 -7.50 -2.88
N CYS A 45 9.43 -6.63 -1.92
CA CYS A 45 9.00 -5.24 -1.92
C CYS A 45 10.18 -4.35 -2.37
N THR A 46 9.97 -3.51 -3.39
CA THR A 46 11.03 -2.68 -3.97
C THR A 46 11.16 -1.29 -3.35
N ALA A 47 10.42 -1.02 -2.27
CA ALA A 47 10.48 0.25 -1.58
C ALA A 47 11.84 0.47 -0.91
N ASP A 48 12.21 1.75 -0.77
CA ASP A 48 13.35 2.14 0.07
C ASP A 48 13.04 1.88 1.55
N ILE A 49 14.00 1.30 2.27
CA ILE A 49 13.84 0.96 3.68
C ILE A 49 13.69 2.18 4.59
N GLY A 50 14.10 3.36 4.14
CA GLY A 50 13.91 4.63 4.85
C GLY A 50 12.46 5.11 4.88
N TRP A 51 11.57 4.58 4.02
CA TRP A 51 10.15 4.87 4.01
C TRP A 51 9.35 3.86 4.83
N ILE A 52 8.15 4.25 5.24
CA ILE A 52 7.26 3.34 6.00
C ILE A 52 6.96 2.05 5.24
N THR A 53 6.90 2.08 3.91
CA THR A 53 6.67 0.88 3.10
C THR A 53 7.78 -0.15 3.30
N GLY A 54 9.03 0.30 3.33
CA GLY A 54 10.17 -0.56 3.64
C GLY A 54 10.10 -1.09 5.07
N HIS A 55 9.79 -0.24 6.05
CA HIS A 55 9.60 -0.68 7.43
C HIS A 55 8.53 -1.77 7.53
N THR A 56 7.33 -1.50 7.02
CA THR A 56 6.19 -2.40 7.20
C THR A 56 6.28 -3.67 6.36
N TYR A 57 6.64 -3.54 5.07
CA TYR A 57 6.51 -4.64 4.10
C TYR A 57 7.83 -5.17 3.52
N ILE A 58 8.99 -4.73 4.02
CA ILE A 58 10.27 -5.43 3.85
C ILE A 58 10.67 -6.06 5.17
N VAL A 59 10.60 -5.27 6.28
CA VAL A 59 11.15 -5.71 7.56
C VAL A 59 10.07 -6.34 8.45
N TYR A 60 9.15 -5.52 8.98
CA TYR A 60 8.36 -5.94 10.14
C TYR A 60 7.25 -6.95 9.78
N GLY A 61 6.46 -6.72 8.74
CA GLY A 61 5.36 -7.59 8.37
C GLY A 61 5.81 -9.00 7.95
N PRO A 62 6.61 -9.13 6.89
CA PRO A 62 7.08 -10.44 6.42
C PRO A 62 7.87 -11.21 7.48
N LEU A 63 8.81 -10.55 8.18
CA LEU A 63 9.64 -11.24 9.19
C LEU A 63 8.85 -11.66 10.43
N ALA A 64 7.82 -10.89 10.82
CA ALA A 64 6.92 -11.30 11.91
C ALA A 64 6.07 -12.53 11.55
N LEU A 65 5.88 -12.80 10.26
CA LEU A 65 5.22 -13.99 9.73
C LEU A 65 6.19 -15.17 9.49
N GLY A 66 7.49 -14.97 9.65
CA GLY A 66 8.51 -15.98 9.29
C GLY A 66 8.77 -16.11 7.78
N VAL A 67 8.21 -15.19 6.96
CA VAL A 67 8.31 -15.21 5.51
C VAL A 67 9.66 -14.65 5.07
N THR A 68 10.26 -15.25 4.04
CA THR A 68 11.49 -14.73 3.43
C THR A 68 11.22 -13.40 2.75
N SER A 69 11.88 -12.34 3.20
CA SER A 69 11.82 -11.00 2.62
C SER A 69 13.08 -10.71 1.82
N LEU A 70 12.92 -10.40 0.53
CA LEU A 70 14.02 -10.04 -0.35
C LEU A 70 14.26 -8.53 -0.31
N MET A 71 15.48 -8.14 0.00
CA MET A 71 15.93 -6.76 -0.01
C MET A 71 16.87 -6.52 -1.19
N PHE A 72 16.63 -5.45 -1.95
CA PHE A 72 17.37 -5.12 -3.16
C PHE A 72 17.99 -3.73 -3.07
N GLU A 73 19.30 -3.65 -3.25
CA GLU A 73 20.02 -2.40 -3.39
C GLU A 73 20.31 -2.11 -4.86
N GLY A 74 19.63 -1.11 -5.42
CA GLY A 74 19.78 -0.74 -6.82
C GLY A 74 18.54 -0.10 -7.43
N VAL A 75 18.56 0.07 -8.73
CA VAL A 75 17.46 0.66 -9.51
C VAL A 75 16.89 -0.36 -10.50
N PRO A 76 15.61 -0.23 -10.90
CA PRO A 76 14.92 -1.26 -11.69
C PRO A 76 15.49 -1.45 -13.10
N SER A 77 16.18 -0.45 -13.64
CA SER A 77 16.66 -0.42 -15.02
C SER A 77 18.17 -0.61 -15.19
N TYR A 78 18.91 -0.97 -14.11
CA TYR A 78 20.35 -1.23 -14.22
C TYR A 78 20.68 -2.70 -13.94
N PRO A 79 21.49 -3.38 -14.75
CA PRO A 79 22.15 -2.90 -16.00
C PRO A 79 21.20 -2.79 -17.18
N ASP A 80 20.00 -3.33 -17.10
CA ASP A 80 18.94 -3.28 -18.11
C ASP A 80 17.56 -3.41 -17.47
N PRO A 81 16.44 -3.11 -18.18
CA PRO A 81 15.08 -3.14 -17.64
C PRO A 81 14.55 -4.52 -17.22
N SER A 82 15.32 -5.60 -17.42
CA SER A 82 14.97 -6.92 -16.90
C SER A 82 15.40 -7.14 -15.44
N ARG A 83 16.00 -6.16 -14.78
CA ARG A 83 16.62 -6.31 -13.46
C ARG A 83 15.70 -6.95 -12.43
N PHE A 84 14.48 -6.44 -12.27
CA PHE A 84 13.52 -7.01 -11.33
C PHE A 84 13.10 -8.44 -11.72
N TRP A 85 12.93 -8.69 -13.01
CA TRP A 85 12.49 -9.97 -13.52
C TRP A 85 13.56 -11.06 -13.36
N LYS A 86 14.83 -10.72 -13.53
CA LYS A 86 15.98 -11.59 -13.20
C LYS A 86 16.02 -11.94 -11.71
N ILE A 87 15.67 -10.98 -10.82
CA ILE A 87 15.58 -11.22 -9.39
C ILE A 87 14.42 -12.18 -9.10
N VAL A 88 13.24 -11.93 -9.66
CA VAL A 88 12.06 -12.79 -9.51
C VAL A 88 12.38 -14.23 -9.95
N GLU A 89 12.96 -14.42 -11.13
CA GLU A 89 13.35 -15.72 -11.65
C GLU A 89 14.37 -16.42 -10.77
N LYS A 90 15.45 -15.71 -10.41
CA LYS A 90 16.58 -16.27 -9.64
C LYS A 90 16.16 -16.74 -8.26
N PHE A 91 15.35 -15.95 -7.55
CA PHE A 91 14.95 -16.21 -6.18
C PHE A 91 13.56 -16.84 -6.06
N LYS A 92 12.90 -17.11 -7.18
CA LYS A 92 11.54 -17.68 -7.22
C LYS A 92 10.56 -16.87 -6.36
N VAL A 93 10.61 -15.53 -6.52
CA VAL A 93 9.72 -14.60 -5.81
C VAL A 93 8.27 -14.96 -6.06
N THR A 94 7.47 -15.02 -5.00
CA THR A 94 6.05 -15.39 -5.05
C THR A 94 5.10 -14.20 -4.93
N SER A 95 5.55 -13.12 -4.26
CA SER A 95 4.80 -11.88 -4.09
C SER A 95 5.68 -10.68 -4.43
N PHE A 96 5.22 -9.81 -5.35
CA PHE A 96 5.97 -8.65 -5.82
C PHE A 96 5.19 -7.36 -5.58
N TYR A 97 5.79 -6.42 -4.84
CA TYR A 97 5.18 -5.17 -4.38
C TYR A 97 6.02 -3.97 -4.76
N THR A 98 5.48 -3.06 -5.57
CA THR A 98 6.25 -1.93 -6.12
C THR A 98 5.37 -0.68 -6.32
N ALA A 99 6.00 0.45 -6.66
CA ALA A 99 5.30 1.70 -6.90
C ALA A 99 4.83 1.84 -8.37
N PRO A 100 3.68 2.50 -8.63
CA PRO A 100 3.21 2.81 -9.98
C PRO A 100 4.23 3.54 -10.84
N THR A 101 5.05 4.41 -10.24
CA THR A 101 6.16 5.08 -10.95
C THR A 101 7.17 4.10 -11.52
N ALA A 102 7.53 3.05 -10.78
CA ALA A 102 8.41 1.98 -11.28
C ALA A 102 7.73 1.19 -12.42
N ILE A 103 6.44 0.87 -12.26
CA ILE A 103 5.66 0.18 -13.29
C ILE A 103 5.61 1.01 -14.58
N ARG A 104 5.30 2.31 -14.50
CA ARG A 104 5.28 3.21 -15.67
C ARG A 104 6.65 3.35 -16.34
N SER A 105 7.74 3.31 -15.56
CA SER A 105 9.09 3.31 -16.13
C SER A 105 9.35 2.04 -16.94
N LEU A 106 9.06 0.87 -16.36
CA LEU A 106 9.23 -0.41 -17.02
C LEU A 106 8.29 -0.59 -18.23
N MET A 107 7.09 -0.02 -18.17
CA MET A 107 6.15 0.04 -19.29
C MET A 107 6.72 0.83 -20.48
N ARG A 108 7.38 1.97 -20.24
CA ARG A 108 8.07 2.75 -21.30
C ARG A 108 9.24 1.99 -21.93
N ASP A 109 9.94 1.15 -21.16
CA ASP A 109 11.03 0.32 -21.67
C ASP A 109 10.52 -0.85 -22.52
N GLY A 110 9.23 -1.17 -22.43
CA GLY A 110 8.53 -2.15 -23.25
C GLY A 110 8.43 -3.55 -22.65
N ALA A 111 7.35 -4.25 -23.01
CA ALA A 111 7.01 -5.57 -22.48
C ALA A 111 8.02 -6.69 -22.83
N GLY A 112 8.83 -6.50 -23.88
CA GLY A 112 9.84 -7.49 -24.29
C GLY A 112 10.86 -7.85 -23.21
N TRP A 113 11.09 -6.96 -22.24
CA TRP A 113 11.99 -7.23 -21.14
C TRP A 113 11.42 -8.24 -20.12
N THR A 114 10.10 -8.27 -19.95
CA THR A 114 9.43 -9.20 -19.03
C THR A 114 9.38 -10.62 -19.57
N GLN A 115 9.38 -10.76 -20.90
CA GLN A 115 9.26 -12.06 -21.58
C GLN A 115 10.54 -12.88 -21.55
N LYS A 116 11.68 -12.28 -21.19
CA LYS A 116 13.00 -12.92 -21.16
C LYS A 116 13.25 -13.75 -19.90
N ASN A 117 12.35 -13.69 -18.93
CA ASN A 117 12.54 -14.31 -17.60
C ASN A 117 11.33 -15.16 -17.21
N ASP A 118 11.59 -16.19 -16.42
CA ASP A 118 10.53 -17.03 -15.84
C ASP A 118 9.90 -16.32 -14.62
N LEU A 119 8.66 -15.87 -14.78
CA LEU A 119 7.87 -15.24 -13.74
C LEU A 119 6.79 -16.18 -13.17
N SER A 120 6.87 -17.48 -13.45
CA SER A 120 5.83 -18.45 -13.08
C SER A 120 5.67 -18.65 -11.56
N SER A 121 6.70 -18.30 -10.77
CA SER A 121 6.64 -18.33 -9.32
C SER A 121 5.72 -17.26 -8.71
N LEU A 122 5.48 -16.15 -9.42
CA LEU A 122 4.62 -15.08 -8.91
C LEU A 122 3.17 -15.55 -8.73
N ARG A 123 2.57 -15.17 -7.62
CA ARG A 123 1.18 -15.43 -7.24
C ARG A 123 0.37 -14.16 -7.03
N VAL A 124 1.00 -13.10 -6.47
CA VAL A 124 0.36 -11.82 -6.17
C VAL A 124 1.25 -10.68 -6.62
N LEU A 125 0.65 -9.68 -7.24
CA LEU A 125 1.27 -8.40 -7.59
C LEU A 125 0.64 -7.29 -6.78
N GLY A 126 1.43 -6.34 -6.29
CA GLY A 126 0.92 -5.22 -5.50
C GLY A 126 1.44 -3.87 -5.97
N SER A 127 0.66 -2.82 -5.70
CA SER A 127 0.95 -1.44 -6.02
C SER A 127 0.83 -0.56 -4.77
N VAL A 128 1.76 0.41 -4.60
CA VAL A 128 1.86 1.24 -3.39
C VAL A 128 2.40 2.64 -3.64
N GLY A 129 2.00 3.58 -2.78
CA GLY A 129 2.63 4.89 -2.61
C GLY A 129 1.96 6.02 -3.38
N GLU A 130 1.26 5.72 -4.45
CA GLU A 130 0.46 6.66 -5.23
C GLU A 130 -0.68 5.92 -5.93
N PRO A 131 -1.77 6.59 -6.35
CA PRO A 131 -2.80 5.94 -7.16
C PRO A 131 -2.23 5.42 -8.47
N ILE A 132 -2.57 4.18 -8.82
CA ILE A 132 -2.21 3.59 -10.11
C ILE A 132 -3.32 3.88 -11.13
N ASN A 133 -2.97 4.44 -12.28
CA ASN A 133 -3.95 4.64 -13.35
C ASN A 133 -4.32 3.30 -14.02
N PRO A 134 -5.54 3.16 -14.57
CA PRO A 134 -6.02 1.90 -15.16
C PRO A 134 -5.11 1.34 -16.23
N GLU A 135 -4.48 2.18 -17.07
CA GLU A 135 -3.56 1.75 -18.12
C GLU A 135 -2.33 1.03 -17.56
N ALA A 136 -1.66 1.62 -16.55
CA ALA A 136 -0.50 1.01 -15.92
C ALA A 136 -0.89 -0.25 -15.13
N TRP A 137 -2.07 -0.25 -14.50
CA TRP A 137 -2.61 -1.42 -13.82
C TRP A 137 -2.84 -2.58 -14.80
N MET A 138 -3.49 -2.32 -15.96
CA MET A 138 -3.72 -3.32 -17.00
C MET A 138 -2.41 -3.83 -17.57
N TRP A 139 -1.46 -2.95 -17.87
CA TRP A 139 -0.13 -3.38 -18.35
C TRP A 139 0.57 -4.30 -17.34
N TYR A 140 0.49 -3.98 -16.05
CA TYR A 140 1.08 -4.77 -14.99
C TYR A 140 0.41 -6.14 -14.88
N HIS A 141 -0.92 -6.17 -14.92
CA HIS A 141 -1.72 -7.41 -14.93
C HIS A 141 -1.42 -8.30 -16.14
N GLU A 142 -1.38 -7.73 -17.34
CA GLU A 142 -1.20 -8.48 -18.58
C GLU A 142 0.25 -8.96 -18.79
N ASN A 143 1.22 -8.08 -18.59
CA ASN A 143 2.60 -8.36 -18.95
C ASN A 143 3.38 -9.09 -17.84
N ILE A 144 3.15 -8.75 -16.59
CA ILE A 144 3.78 -9.39 -15.44
C ILE A 144 2.88 -10.49 -14.89
N GLY A 145 1.62 -10.19 -14.67
CA GLY A 145 0.61 -11.11 -14.15
C GLY A 145 0.13 -12.16 -15.15
N LYS A 146 0.46 -12.02 -16.44
CA LYS A 146 0.02 -12.90 -17.53
C LYS A 146 -1.51 -13.06 -17.56
N SER A 147 -2.24 -12.00 -17.29
CA SER A 147 -3.71 -11.93 -17.16
C SER A 147 -4.29 -12.97 -16.19
N ARG A 148 -3.47 -13.47 -15.27
CA ARG A 148 -3.79 -14.55 -14.33
C ARG A 148 -3.67 -14.12 -12.87
N LEU A 149 -2.69 -13.26 -12.57
CA LEU A 149 -2.39 -12.89 -11.19
C LEU A 149 -3.21 -11.67 -10.75
N PRO A 150 -3.71 -11.65 -9.51
CA PRO A 150 -4.32 -10.44 -8.95
C PRO A 150 -3.28 -9.33 -8.79
N VAL A 151 -3.71 -8.09 -9.11
CA VAL A 151 -2.98 -6.87 -8.80
C VAL A 151 -3.73 -6.18 -7.67
N VAL A 152 -3.17 -6.24 -6.47
CA VAL A 152 -3.72 -5.56 -5.30
C VAL A 152 -3.17 -4.13 -5.25
N ASP A 153 -4.03 -3.15 -5.49
CA ASP A 153 -3.71 -1.75 -5.24
C ASP A 153 -3.98 -1.43 -3.77
N THR A 154 -3.06 -0.74 -3.11
CA THR A 154 -3.10 -0.57 -1.67
C THR A 154 -3.14 0.91 -1.29
N TRP A 155 -4.09 1.28 -0.44
CA TRP A 155 -4.07 2.58 0.20
C TRP A 155 -3.75 2.47 1.68
N TRP A 156 -2.78 3.27 2.10
CA TRP A 156 -2.34 3.43 3.47
C TRP A 156 -1.32 4.58 3.58
N GLN A 157 -0.91 4.90 4.80
CA GLN A 157 -0.03 6.02 5.11
C GLN A 157 1.00 5.61 6.17
N THR A 158 2.02 6.44 6.39
CA THR A 158 2.93 6.27 7.54
C THR A 158 2.15 6.19 8.84
N GLU A 159 1.14 7.01 8.97
CA GLU A 159 0.25 7.13 10.13
C GLU A 159 -0.61 5.89 10.37
N THR A 160 -0.94 5.17 9.32
CA THR A 160 -1.79 3.97 9.46
C THR A 160 -1.00 2.73 9.87
N GLY A 161 0.32 2.74 9.71
CA GLY A 161 1.21 1.64 10.08
C GLY A 161 1.10 0.40 9.18
N GLY A 162 0.10 0.34 8.34
CA GLY A 162 -0.15 -0.73 7.38
C GLY A 162 -1.35 -0.45 6.49
N ILE A 163 -1.62 -1.33 5.53
CA ILE A 163 -2.67 -1.20 4.52
C ILE A 163 -4.05 -1.20 5.19
N LEU A 164 -4.89 -0.20 4.87
CA LEU A 164 -6.27 -0.11 5.33
C LEU A 164 -7.28 -0.47 4.24
N ILE A 165 -6.99 -0.14 2.98
CA ILE A 165 -7.90 -0.38 1.86
C ILE A 165 -7.11 -1.12 0.77
N SER A 166 -7.58 -2.31 0.40
CA SER A 166 -7.02 -3.12 -0.68
C SER A 166 -7.92 -4.32 -0.98
N ALA A 167 -7.74 -4.91 -2.15
CA ALA A 167 -8.34 -6.20 -2.45
C ALA A 167 -7.74 -7.32 -1.57
N LEU A 168 -8.58 -8.30 -1.25
CA LEU A 168 -8.11 -9.62 -0.82
C LEU A 168 -7.87 -10.45 -2.09
N PRO A 169 -6.62 -10.88 -2.38
CA PRO A 169 -6.34 -11.61 -3.61
C PRO A 169 -7.18 -12.88 -3.70
N PHE A 170 -7.65 -13.19 -4.90
CA PHE A 170 -8.49 -14.34 -5.22
C PHE A 170 -9.93 -14.31 -4.63
N ALA A 171 -10.22 -13.37 -3.72
CA ALA A 171 -11.53 -13.24 -3.07
C ALA A 171 -12.31 -11.99 -3.49
N THR A 172 -11.59 -10.89 -3.78
CA THR A 172 -12.23 -9.63 -4.18
C THR A 172 -12.15 -9.45 -5.68
N PRO A 173 -13.28 -9.25 -6.41
CA PRO A 173 -13.23 -8.83 -7.81
C PRO A 173 -12.46 -7.51 -7.94
N LEU A 174 -11.55 -7.43 -8.91
CA LEU A 174 -10.66 -6.30 -9.08
C LEU A 174 -11.23 -5.29 -10.08
N LYS A 175 -10.96 -3.99 -9.84
CA LYS A 175 -11.22 -2.91 -10.80
C LYS A 175 -9.92 -2.14 -11.02
N PRO A 176 -9.41 -2.04 -12.27
CA PRO A 176 -8.19 -1.29 -12.56
C PRO A 176 -8.24 0.15 -12.04
N GLY A 177 -7.28 0.53 -11.20
CA GLY A 177 -7.19 1.86 -10.60
C GLY A 177 -7.98 2.07 -9.31
N SER A 178 -8.70 1.07 -8.82
CA SER A 178 -9.40 1.14 -7.53
C SER A 178 -8.60 0.43 -6.44
N ALA A 179 -8.49 1.07 -5.26
CA ALA A 179 -7.99 0.42 -4.04
C ALA A 179 -8.97 -0.61 -3.46
N THR A 180 -10.12 -0.78 -4.07
CA THR A 180 -11.21 -1.72 -3.77
C THR A 180 -11.89 -1.46 -2.43
N ARG A 181 -11.72 -2.28 -1.39
CA ARG A 181 -12.51 -2.22 -0.17
C ARG A 181 -11.64 -2.11 1.08
N PRO A 182 -12.15 -1.53 2.17
CA PRO A 182 -11.48 -1.60 3.46
C PRO A 182 -11.22 -3.05 3.89
N LEU A 183 -10.05 -3.29 4.49
CA LEU A 183 -9.74 -4.60 5.08
C LEU A 183 -10.70 -4.93 6.23
N PRO A 184 -10.88 -6.21 6.57
CA PRO A 184 -11.71 -6.63 7.69
C PRO A 184 -11.33 -5.87 8.98
N GLY A 185 -12.34 -5.28 9.64
CA GLY A 185 -12.16 -4.47 10.85
C GLY A 185 -11.83 -2.99 10.62
N VAL A 186 -11.57 -2.57 9.38
CA VAL A 186 -11.35 -1.16 9.01
C VAL A 186 -12.69 -0.52 8.62
N HIS A 187 -13.04 0.59 9.26
CA HIS A 187 -14.26 1.33 9.01
C HIS A 187 -13.96 2.65 8.29
N ALA A 188 -13.69 2.56 6.98
CA ALA A 188 -13.45 3.73 6.13
C ALA A 188 -14.75 4.31 5.58
N ARG A 189 -14.82 5.64 5.46
CA ARG A 189 -15.95 6.36 4.89
C ARG A 189 -15.50 7.60 4.13
N ILE A 190 -16.27 7.98 3.12
CA ILE A 190 -16.10 9.27 2.45
C ILE A 190 -17.16 10.21 2.98
N VAL A 191 -16.73 11.39 3.41
CA VAL A 191 -17.61 12.41 3.99
C VAL A 191 -17.43 13.77 3.31
N ASP A 192 -18.47 14.57 3.32
CA ASP A 192 -18.45 15.97 2.90
C ASP A 192 -17.71 16.88 3.90
N ALA A 193 -17.73 18.19 3.67
CA ALA A 193 -17.09 19.17 4.53
C ALA A 193 -17.70 19.24 5.95
N ASP A 194 -18.95 18.85 6.10
CA ASP A 194 -19.70 18.85 7.36
C ASP A 194 -19.64 17.49 8.08
N GLY A 195 -18.96 16.51 7.49
CA GLY A 195 -18.78 15.16 8.04
C GLY A 195 -19.94 14.20 7.78
N ASN A 196 -20.86 14.52 6.86
CA ASN A 196 -21.94 13.65 6.43
C ASN A 196 -21.44 12.68 5.34
N PRO A 197 -21.96 11.45 5.25
CA PRO A 197 -21.62 10.52 4.16
C PRO A 197 -21.96 11.12 2.79
N THR A 198 -21.03 11.00 1.82
CA THR A 198 -21.28 11.38 0.44
C THR A 198 -22.15 10.35 -0.31
N ALA A 199 -22.79 10.77 -1.39
CA ALA A 199 -23.47 9.86 -2.30
C ALA A 199 -22.45 9.02 -3.10
N PRO A 200 -22.86 7.85 -3.67
CA PRO A 200 -22.00 7.08 -4.57
C PRO A 200 -21.41 7.94 -5.70
N ASN A 201 -20.13 7.77 -5.98
CA ASN A 201 -19.33 8.53 -6.94
C ASN A 201 -19.08 10.02 -6.60
N GLU A 202 -19.65 10.53 -5.54
CA GLU A 202 -19.32 11.86 -5.04
C GLU A 202 -17.98 11.85 -4.32
N GLY A 203 -17.13 12.84 -4.63
CA GLY A 203 -15.83 13.03 -3.99
C GLY A 203 -15.96 13.67 -2.62
N GLY A 204 -15.09 13.27 -1.70
CA GLY A 204 -15.06 13.83 -0.35
C GLY A 204 -13.78 13.48 0.39
N HIS A 205 -13.80 13.67 1.71
CA HIS A 205 -12.71 13.38 2.61
C HIS A 205 -12.75 11.93 3.06
N LEU A 206 -11.61 11.26 2.94
CA LEU A 206 -11.45 9.90 3.48
C LEU A 206 -11.22 9.97 4.99
N VAL A 207 -12.13 9.36 5.74
CA VAL A 207 -12.01 9.23 7.20
C VAL A 207 -12.08 7.78 7.63
N ILE A 208 -11.40 7.46 8.75
CA ILE A 208 -11.51 6.16 9.41
C ILE A 208 -12.28 6.34 10.72
N GLU A 209 -13.43 5.68 10.83
CA GLU A 209 -14.40 5.91 11.90
C GLU A 209 -14.03 5.22 13.23
N ARG A 210 -13.14 4.24 13.21
CA ARG A 210 -12.72 3.49 14.41
C ARG A 210 -11.22 3.29 14.42
N PRO A 211 -10.58 3.28 15.59
CA PRO A 211 -9.17 2.98 15.71
C PRO A 211 -8.88 1.54 15.26
N TRP A 212 -7.66 1.32 14.77
CA TRP A 212 -7.11 0.00 14.40
C TRP A 212 -5.76 -0.20 15.08
N PRO A 213 -5.25 -1.44 15.19
CA PRO A 213 -4.04 -1.72 15.96
C PRO A 213 -2.79 -0.96 15.46
N GLY A 214 -2.64 -0.79 14.13
CA GLY A 214 -1.50 -0.12 13.49
C GLY A 214 -1.54 1.39 13.51
N MET A 215 -2.60 2.01 14.04
CA MET A 215 -2.75 3.47 14.10
C MET A 215 -1.60 4.12 14.87
N LEU A 216 -1.10 5.26 14.36
CA LEU A 216 -0.09 6.06 15.06
C LEU A 216 -0.53 6.42 16.48
N ARG A 217 0.45 6.55 17.39
CA ARG A 217 0.18 6.89 18.82
C ARG A 217 0.44 8.35 19.13
N GLY A 218 0.83 9.14 18.16
CA GLY A 218 1.08 10.56 18.30
C GLY A 218 2.12 11.08 17.33
N VAL A 219 2.35 12.39 17.41
CA VAL A 219 3.48 13.08 16.81
C VAL A 219 4.51 13.35 17.91
N PHE A 220 5.74 12.89 17.71
CA PHE A 220 6.80 12.97 18.72
C PHE A 220 7.05 14.44 19.14
N GLY A 221 6.93 14.70 20.43
CA GLY A 221 7.13 16.04 20.99
C GLY A 221 6.05 17.06 20.64
N ASP A 222 4.95 16.68 19.96
CA ASP A 222 3.94 17.62 19.48
C ASP A 222 2.51 17.02 19.54
N PRO A 223 1.95 16.82 20.74
CA PRO A 223 0.63 16.23 20.92
C PRO A 223 -0.50 17.11 20.36
N GLU A 224 -0.31 18.43 20.37
CA GLU A 224 -1.30 19.34 19.83
C GLU A 224 -1.42 19.23 18.31
N ARG A 225 -0.28 19.13 17.60
CA ARG A 225 -0.26 18.88 16.16
C ARG A 225 -0.93 17.55 15.81
N PHE A 226 -0.74 16.50 16.63
CA PHE A 226 -1.43 15.23 16.45
C PHE A 226 -2.95 15.40 16.50
N ARG A 227 -3.48 16.11 17.50
CA ARG A 227 -4.91 16.36 17.65
C ARG A 227 -5.45 17.19 16.48
N GLN A 228 -4.79 18.30 16.17
CA GLN A 228 -5.22 19.22 15.12
C GLN A 228 -5.23 18.57 13.75
N GLN A 229 -4.18 17.86 13.40
CA GLN A 229 -4.00 17.34 12.05
C GLN A 229 -4.93 16.17 11.71
N TYR A 230 -5.31 15.35 12.71
CA TYR A 230 -6.01 14.09 12.43
C TYR A 230 -7.41 14.00 13.01
N PHE A 231 -7.80 14.89 13.95
CA PHE A 231 -9.06 14.76 14.68
C PHE A 231 -9.84 16.07 14.86
N GLU A 232 -9.28 17.22 14.50
CA GLU A 232 -9.93 18.51 14.75
C GLU A 232 -11.13 18.71 13.82
N ARG A 233 -10.96 18.43 12.55
CA ARG A 233 -12.00 18.64 11.54
C ARG A 233 -13.18 17.68 11.72
N PHE A 234 -12.89 16.42 11.99
CA PHE A 234 -13.91 15.37 12.16
C PHE A 234 -13.72 14.69 13.53
N PRO A 235 -14.28 15.28 14.62
CA PRO A 235 -14.05 14.76 15.98
C PRO A 235 -14.40 13.27 16.10
N GLY A 236 -13.46 12.51 16.69
CA GLY A 236 -13.62 11.05 16.88
C GLY A 236 -13.33 10.18 15.64
N ARG A 237 -13.00 10.78 14.50
CA ARG A 237 -12.63 10.07 13.26
C ARG A 237 -11.21 10.47 12.85
N TYR A 238 -10.42 9.52 12.40
CA TYR A 238 -9.12 9.81 11.82
C TYR A 238 -9.30 10.39 10.42
N GLU A 239 -8.84 11.62 10.20
CA GLU A 239 -8.81 12.28 8.89
C GLU A 239 -7.52 11.90 8.15
N ALA A 240 -7.65 11.25 6.99
CA ALA A 240 -6.51 10.81 6.18
C ALA A 240 -5.80 11.98 5.47
N GLY A 241 -6.51 13.07 5.20
CA GLY A 241 -6.05 14.18 4.38
C GLY A 241 -5.98 13.82 2.88
N ASP A 242 -6.53 12.68 2.50
CA ASP A 242 -6.68 12.24 1.10
C ASP A 242 -8.14 12.39 0.65
N GLY A 243 -8.32 12.90 -0.58
CA GLY A 243 -9.60 12.90 -1.26
C GLY A 243 -9.88 11.52 -1.85
N ALA A 244 -11.14 11.08 -1.75
CA ALA A 244 -11.57 9.83 -2.35
C ALA A 244 -13.06 9.83 -2.69
N ARG A 245 -13.52 8.81 -3.42
CA ARG A 245 -14.94 8.52 -3.64
C ARG A 245 -15.20 7.02 -3.52
N VAL A 246 -16.43 6.65 -3.31
CA VAL A 246 -16.90 5.25 -3.33
C VAL A 246 -17.90 5.09 -4.47
N ASP A 247 -17.72 4.05 -5.31
CA ASP A 247 -18.68 3.76 -6.36
C ASP A 247 -19.90 2.97 -5.86
N GLU A 248 -20.89 2.74 -6.73
CA GLU A 248 -22.14 2.04 -6.41
C GLU A 248 -21.92 0.60 -5.94
N ASN A 249 -20.76 0.01 -6.21
CA ASN A 249 -20.37 -1.33 -5.77
C ASN A 249 -19.59 -1.32 -4.46
N GLY A 250 -19.39 -0.14 -3.83
CA GLY A 250 -18.67 0.02 -2.60
C GLY A 250 -17.13 -0.02 -2.76
N TYR A 251 -16.61 0.29 -3.96
CA TYR A 251 -15.18 0.35 -4.25
C TYR A 251 -14.63 1.75 -4.05
N PHE A 252 -13.52 1.84 -3.34
CA PHE A 252 -12.83 3.08 -3.04
C PHE A 252 -11.88 3.48 -4.17
N TRP A 253 -11.97 4.73 -4.58
CA TRP A 253 -11.13 5.36 -5.59
C TRP A 253 -10.41 6.53 -4.95
N ILE A 254 -9.10 6.40 -4.79
CA ILE A 254 -8.27 7.44 -4.15
C ILE A 254 -7.90 8.48 -5.21
N MET A 255 -8.18 9.74 -4.91
CA MET A 255 -7.96 10.87 -5.83
C MET A 255 -6.66 11.63 -5.52
N GLY A 256 -6.02 11.33 -4.37
CA GLY A 256 -4.83 12.00 -3.89
C GLY A 256 -5.14 13.15 -2.91
N ARG A 257 -4.11 13.93 -2.59
CA ARG A 257 -4.16 15.08 -1.67
C ARG A 257 -4.40 16.39 -2.40
#